data_de6c43eb5e1865e4e3bb7e234eafb2cd
#
_entry.id   de6c43eb5e1865e4e3bb7e234eafb2cd
#
_cell.length_a   1.000
_cell.length_b   1.000
_cell.length_c   1.000
_cell.angle_alpha   90.00
_cell.angle_beta   90.00
_cell.angle_gamma   90.00
#
_symmetry.space_group_name_H-M   'P 1'
#
loop_
_entity.id
_entity.type
_entity.pdbx_description
1 polymer ?
#
loop_
_entity_poly.entity_id
_entity_poly.type
_entity_poly.pdbx_seq_one_letter_code
_entity_poly.pdbx_strand_id
1 'polypeptide(L)'
;MPTELYILLVYCLCVVLMLVAQSALSVKEHGLRPLVGSRDGLKYTGVADRSIRAFNNTLISLVLIIPPVFTLALLSVSTSITTSVLQLFVVVRVLYFVIYLL
;
A
#
# COMPACT_ATOMS: atom_id res chain seq x y z
N MET A 1 17.41 -0.27 -15.41
CA MET A 1 16.70 -0.88 -14.28
C MET A 1 15.60 -1.78 -14.81
N PRO A 2 15.47 -3.00 -14.28
CA PRO A 2 14.41 -3.89 -14.75
C PRO A 2 13.01 -3.28 -14.57
N THR A 3 12.12 -3.57 -15.50
CA THR A 3 10.76 -3.05 -15.47
C THR A 3 10.04 -3.45 -14.17
N GLU A 4 10.28 -4.65 -13.67
CA GLU A 4 9.67 -5.15 -12.43
C GLU A 4 10.06 -4.28 -11.22
N LEU A 5 11.33 -3.87 -11.14
CA LEU A 5 11.76 -2.96 -10.07
C LEU A 5 11.12 -1.59 -10.21
N TYR A 6 10.96 -1.11 -11.43
CA TYR A 6 10.29 0.16 -11.68
C TYR A 6 8.83 0.09 -11.21
N ILE A 7 8.13 -0.99 -11.54
CA ILE A 7 6.75 -1.19 -11.11
C ILE A 7 6.67 -1.27 -9.58
N LEU A 8 7.62 -1.95 -8.95
CA LEU A 8 7.67 -2.02 -7.49
C LEU A 8 7.84 -0.64 -6.86
N LEU A 9 8.70 0.20 -7.44
CA LEU A 9 8.89 1.57 -6.95
C LEU A 9 7.62 2.40 -7.10
N VAL A 10 6.91 2.25 -8.22
CA VAL A 10 5.62 2.91 -8.41
C VAL A 10 4.62 2.45 -7.37
N TYR A 11 4.58 1.16 -7.07
CA TYR A 11 3.70 0.63 -6.03
C TYR A 11 4.06 1.19 -4.66
N CYS A 12 5.35 1.29 -4.34
CA CYS A 12 5.79 1.91 -3.08
C CYS A 12 5.31 3.36 -2.97
N LEU A 13 5.38 4.11 -4.07
CA LEU A 13 4.84 5.47 -4.10
C LEU A 13 3.34 5.47 -3.83
N CYS A 14 2.60 4.54 -4.45
CA CYS A 14 1.17 4.42 -4.19
C CYS A 14 0.89 4.11 -2.72
N VAL A 15 1.70 3.26 -2.10
CA VAL A 15 1.56 2.93 -0.67
C VAL A 15 1.80 4.17 0.19
N VAL A 16 2.77 5.00 -0.16
CA VAL A 16 3.01 6.27 0.55
C VAL A 16 1.79 7.19 0.44
N LEU A 17 1.19 7.28 -0.75
CA LEU A 17 -0.02 8.07 -0.93
C LEU A 17 -1.18 7.51 -0.12
N MET A 18 -1.30 6.19 -0.01
CA MET A 18 -2.29 5.54 0.85
C MET A 18 -2.06 5.87 2.32
N LEU A 19 -0.79 5.92 2.75
CA LEU A 19 -0.45 6.31 4.11
C LEU A 19 -0.88 7.75 4.39
N VAL A 20 -0.63 8.66 3.45
CA VAL A 20 -1.07 10.05 3.60
C VAL A 20 -2.59 10.13 3.70
N ALA A 21 -3.31 9.39 2.86
CA ALA A 21 -4.77 9.37 2.90
C ALA A 21 -5.29 8.82 4.24
N GLN A 22 -4.72 7.73 4.71
CA GLN A 22 -5.09 7.12 5.99
C GLN A 22 -4.83 8.07 7.14
N SER A 23 -3.67 8.73 7.13
CA SER A 23 -3.32 9.70 8.17
C SER A 23 -4.25 10.90 8.16
N ALA A 24 -4.59 11.41 6.98
CA ALA A 24 -5.51 12.54 6.86
C ALA A 24 -6.90 12.20 7.40
N LEU A 25 -7.41 11.00 7.11
CA LEU A 25 -8.70 10.55 7.63
C LEU A 25 -8.67 10.37 9.14
N SER A 26 -7.55 9.88 9.68
CA SER A 26 -7.39 9.73 11.13
C SER A 26 -7.33 11.09 11.84
N VAL A 27 -6.64 12.06 11.24
CA VAL A 27 -6.61 13.43 11.77
C VAL A 27 -8.00 14.03 11.76
N LYS A 28 -8.78 13.79 10.70
CA LYS A 28 -10.14 14.29 10.60
C LYS A 28 -11.03 13.73 11.71
N GLU A 29 -10.83 12.48 12.12
CA GLU A 29 -11.64 11.82 13.16
C GLU A 29 -11.22 12.24 14.57
N HIS A 30 -9.90 12.24 14.86
CA HIS A 30 -9.38 12.40 16.22
C HIS A 30 -8.59 13.69 16.45
N GLY A 31 -8.24 14.42 15.39
CA GLY A 31 -7.32 15.53 15.47
C GLY A 31 -5.86 15.06 15.43
N LEU A 32 -4.95 16.03 15.36
CA LEU A 32 -3.53 15.72 15.19
C LEU A 32 -2.85 15.26 16.49
N ARG A 33 -3.22 15.87 17.61
CA ARG A 33 -2.52 15.66 18.87
C ARG A 33 -2.50 14.20 19.33
N PRO A 34 -3.65 13.48 19.35
CA PRO A 34 -3.62 12.07 19.74
C PRO A 34 -2.82 11.19 18.79
N LEU A 35 -2.70 11.57 17.52
CA LEU A 35 -1.98 10.78 16.52
C LEU A 35 -0.47 10.96 16.61
N VAL A 36 -0.02 12.15 17.03
CA VAL A 36 1.41 12.42 17.20
C VAL A 36 1.93 11.80 18.48
N GLY A 37 1.11 11.77 19.53
CA GLY A 37 1.45 11.14 20.80
C GLY A 37 1.15 9.65 20.82
N SER A 38 0.76 9.13 21.99
CA SER A 38 0.35 7.74 22.10
C SER A 38 -0.96 7.48 21.40
N ARG A 39 -1.01 6.41 20.61
CA ARG A 39 -2.24 5.97 19.92
C ARG A 39 -2.95 4.87 20.70
N ASP A 40 -2.47 4.53 21.88
CA ASP A 40 -3.05 3.47 22.68
C ASP A 40 -4.48 3.84 23.10
N GLY A 41 -5.40 2.93 22.86
CA GLY A 41 -6.80 3.13 23.20
C GLY A 41 -7.61 3.97 22.24
N LEU A 42 -6.97 4.49 21.16
CA LEU A 42 -7.72 5.20 20.13
C LEU A 42 -8.59 4.23 19.35
N LYS A 43 -9.83 4.60 19.17
CA LYS A 43 -10.78 3.85 18.36
C LYS A 43 -11.10 4.64 17.10
N TYR A 44 -11.12 3.94 15.98
CA TYR A 44 -11.44 4.52 14.68
C TYR A 44 -12.73 3.93 14.18
N THR A 45 -13.56 4.76 13.54
CA THR A 45 -14.84 4.34 13.01
C THR A 45 -14.98 4.82 11.56
N GLY A 46 -15.93 4.22 10.83
CA GLY A 46 -16.26 4.64 9.48
C GLY A 46 -15.09 4.56 8.51
N VAL A 47 -14.90 5.62 7.74
CA VAL A 47 -13.88 5.65 6.68
C VAL A 47 -12.48 5.57 7.25
N ALA A 48 -12.23 6.21 8.41
CA ALA A 48 -10.90 6.17 9.01
C ALA A 48 -10.50 4.75 9.41
N ASP A 49 -11.43 4.01 10.02
CA ASP A 49 -11.18 2.60 10.37
C ASP A 49 -10.93 1.75 9.12
N ARG A 50 -11.77 1.93 8.10
CA ARG A 50 -11.59 1.19 6.84
C ARG A 50 -10.26 1.50 6.18
N SER A 51 -9.83 2.76 6.20
CA SER A 51 -8.55 3.16 5.61
C SER A 51 -7.37 2.50 6.33
N ILE A 52 -7.41 2.40 7.65
CA ILE A 52 -6.36 1.76 8.43
C ILE A 52 -6.29 0.27 8.11
N ARG A 53 -7.43 -0.41 8.04
CA ARG A 53 -7.47 -1.83 7.70
C ARG A 53 -6.96 -2.09 6.29
N ALA A 54 -7.39 -1.27 5.32
CA ALA A 54 -6.95 -1.39 3.94
C ALA A 54 -5.45 -1.14 3.83
N PHE A 55 -4.93 -0.15 4.54
CA PHE A 55 -3.52 0.16 4.52
C PHE A 55 -2.69 -0.97 5.13
N ASN A 56 -3.13 -1.53 6.26
CA ASN A 56 -2.43 -2.66 6.88
C ASN A 56 -2.38 -3.87 5.95
N ASN A 57 -3.49 -4.17 5.27
CA ASN A 57 -3.52 -5.25 4.30
C ASN A 57 -2.58 -4.97 3.12
N THR A 58 -2.51 -3.72 2.68
CA THR A 58 -1.60 -3.30 1.62
C THR A 58 -0.14 -3.48 2.02
N LEU A 59 0.22 -3.14 3.26
CA LEU A 59 1.58 -3.36 3.75
C LEU A 59 1.96 -4.83 3.76
N ILE A 60 1.03 -5.71 4.16
CA ILE A 60 1.27 -7.14 4.13
C ILE A 60 1.52 -7.61 2.69
N SER A 61 0.72 -7.14 1.73
CA SER A 61 0.91 -7.49 0.33
C SER A 61 2.25 -7.00 -0.20
N LEU A 62 2.70 -5.82 0.22
CA LEU A 62 3.99 -5.28 -0.18
C LEU A 62 5.13 -6.16 0.32
N VAL A 63 5.07 -6.59 1.58
CA VAL A 63 6.08 -7.48 2.15
C VAL A 63 6.13 -8.81 1.37
N LEU A 64 4.99 -9.31 0.92
CA LEU A 64 4.93 -10.57 0.18
C LEU A 64 5.44 -10.44 -1.26
N ILE A 65 5.34 -9.26 -1.89
CA ILE A 65 5.74 -9.08 -3.29
C ILE A 65 7.23 -8.75 -3.43
N ILE A 66 7.87 -8.20 -2.40
CA ILE A 66 9.27 -7.79 -2.48
C ILE A 66 10.20 -8.95 -2.80
N PRO A 67 10.18 -10.09 -2.08
CA PRO A 67 11.11 -11.20 -2.39
C PRO A 67 11.00 -11.72 -3.82
N PRO A 68 9.82 -11.99 -4.38
CA PRO A 68 9.75 -12.44 -5.78
C PRO A 68 10.32 -11.43 -6.77
N VAL A 69 10.04 -10.14 -6.58
CA VAL A 69 10.52 -9.10 -7.48
C VAL A 69 12.05 -8.99 -7.41
N PHE A 70 12.62 -9.02 -6.21
CA PHE A 70 14.07 -8.99 -6.06
C PHE A 70 14.72 -10.24 -6.66
N THR A 71 14.08 -11.39 -6.52
CA THR A 71 14.61 -12.64 -7.14
C THR A 71 14.67 -12.50 -8.64
N LEU A 72 13.61 -11.97 -9.27
CA LEU A 72 13.61 -11.75 -10.72
C LEU A 72 14.70 -10.76 -11.13
N ALA A 73 14.90 -9.71 -10.36
CA ALA A 73 15.91 -8.69 -10.65
C ALA A 73 17.32 -9.27 -10.54
N LEU A 74 17.60 -10.06 -9.51
CA LEU A 74 18.91 -10.66 -9.30
C LEU A 74 19.25 -11.68 -10.37
N LEU A 75 18.25 -12.42 -10.87
CA LEU A 75 18.43 -13.41 -11.93
C LEU A 75 18.38 -12.78 -13.32
N SER A 76 18.15 -11.47 -13.41
CA SER A 76 17.98 -10.74 -14.67
C SER A 76 16.88 -11.33 -15.55
N VAL A 77 15.82 -11.84 -14.91
CA VAL A 77 14.65 -12.39 -15.60
C VAL A 77 13.60 -11.29 -15.73
N SER A 78 13.20 -11.01 -16.96
CA SER A 78 12.13 -10.06 -17.24
C SER A 78 11.41 -10.51 -18.50
N THR A 79 10.14 -10.81 -18.38
CA THR A 79 9.31 -11.23 -19.50
C THR A 79 8.06 -10.36 -19.54
N SER A 80 7.36 -10.38 -20.68
CA SER A 80 6.08 -9.67 -20.78
C SER A 80 5.05 -10.22 -19.80
N ILE A 81 5.14 -11.51 -19.46
CA ILE A 81 4.24 -12.14 -18.50
C ILE A 81 4.50 -11.61 -17.10
N THR A 82 5.75 -11.57 -16.64
CA THR A 82 6.09 -11.06 -15.30
C THR A 82 5.72 -9.60 -15.16
N THR A 83 5.99 -8.80 -16.18
CA THR A 83 5.64 -7.38 -16.19
C THR A 83 4.13 -7.19 -16.11
N SER A 84 3.37 -7.94 -16.92
CA SER A 84 1.91 -7.83 -16.95
C SER A 84 1.28 -8.25 -15.62
N VAL A 85 1.79 -9.33 -15.01
CA VAL A 85 1.30 -9.80 -13.72
C VAL A 85 1.53 -8.76 -12.63
N LEU A 86 2.70 -8.12 -12.61
CA LEU A 86 2.99 -7.07 -11.63
C LEU A 86 2.13 -5.83 -11.85
N GLN A 87 1.92 -5.43 -13.09
CA GLN A 87 1.04 -4.30 -13.39
C GLN A 87 -0.38 -4.59 -12.92
N LEU A 88 -0.88 -5.79 -13.18
CA LEU A 88 -2.20 -6.21 -12.72
C LEU A 88 -2.28 -6.21 -11.21
N PHE A 89 -1.23 -6.71 -10.54
CA PHE A 89 -1.17 -6.71 -9.07
C PHE A 89 -1.32 -5.29 -8.52
N VAL A 90 -0.55 -4.34 -9.06
CA VAL A 90 -0.59 -2.95 -8.59
C VAL A 90 -1.97 -2.34 -8.80
N VAL A 91 -2.55 -2.53 -9.99
CA VAL A 91 -3.88 -1.99 -10.31
C VAL A 91 -4.93 -2.57 -9.37
N VAL A 92 -4.92 -3.88 -9.16
CA VAL A 92 -5.88 -4.54 -8.27
C VAL A 92 -5.73 -4.03 -6.84
N ARG A 93 -4.51 -3.83 -6.36
CA ARG A 93 -4.28 -3.35 -4.99
C ARG A 93 -4.73 -1.91 -4.80
N VAL A 94 -4.51 -1.06 -5.78
CA VAL A 94 -4.99 0.32 -5.71
C VAL A 94 -6.51 0.36 -5.72
N LEU A 95 -7.15 -0.43 -6.59
CA LEU A 95 -8.60 -0.54 -6.63
C LEU A 95 -9.15 -1.11 -5.32
N TYR A 96 -8.48 -2.10 -4.75
CA TYR A 96 -8.87 -2.67 -3.46
C TYR A 96 -8.92 -1.58 -2.39
N PHE A 97 -7.88 -0.75 -2.31
CA PHE A 97 -7.84 0.32 -1.32
C PHE A 97 -8.99 1.30 -1.52
N VAL A 98 -9.21 1.74 -2.75
CA VAL A 98 -10.27 2.71 -3.06
C VAL A 98 -11.66 2.12 -2.76
N ILE A 99 -11.91 0.89 -3.19
CA ILE A 99 -13.21 0.24 -2.98
C ILE A 99 -13.45 -0.01 -1.49
N TYR A 100 -12.41 -0.38 -0.76
CA TYR A 100 -12.53 -0.65 0.67
C TYR A 100 -12.91 0.61 1.45
N LEU A 101 -12.47 1.79 0.99
CA LEU A 101 -12.83 3.06 1.62
C LEU A 101 -14.31 3.42 1.37
N LEU A 102 -14.87 2.96 0.28
CA LEU A 102 -16.27 3.20 -0.02
C LEU A 102 -17.17 2.25 0.76
#